data_fbce07390086282b4880573f589d9bf1
#
_entry.id   fbce07390086282b4880573f589d9bf1
#
_cell.length_a   1.000
_cell.length_b   1.000
_cell.length_c   1.000
_cell.angle_alpha   90.00
_cell.angle_beta   90.00
_cell.angle_gamma   90.00
#
_symmetry.space_group_name_H-M   'P 1'
#
loop_
_entity.id
_entity.type
_entity.pdbx_description
1 polymer ?
#
loop_
_entity_poly.entity_id
_entity_poly.type
_entity_poly.pdbx_seq_one_letter_code
_entity_poly.pdbx_strand_id
1 'polypeptide(L)'
;LYAEGQRRYVESLSSYARQFLGRMSKPECDFIKGIPPAIAIEQKVSSRNPRSTVGTSTEIYEYLRLLFARVGKTYSPVSGQLVKKHTAEDIVNCMPSFPEGTKFTVLAPVHLQEGRTLMEQLDIDMKQGFARVEVNREIMRIEDYLIQLQQQHSDSPKRANVNLLIDRMTADHDQASISRLTDSAETAMYEGDGSCMLRFYMS
;
A
#
# COMPACT_ATOMS: atom_id res chain seq x y z
N LEU A 1 -36.56 38.52 14.71
CA LEU A 1 -37.16 39.24 13.58
C LEU A 1 -36.43 38.90 12.29
N TYR A 2 -35.08 39.07 12.22
CA TYR A 2 -34.30 38.78 11.04
C TYR A 2 -34.48 37.33 10.52
N ALA A 3 -34.37 36.34 11.40
CA ALA A 3 -34.54 34.93 11.05
C ALA A 3 -35.91 34.62 10.42
N GLU A 4 -36.97 35.26 10.86
CA GLU A 4 -38.31 35.10 10.31
C GLU A 4 -38.42 35.80 8.92
N GLY A 5 -37.82 36.98 8.78
CA GLY A 5 -37.74 37.66 7.50
C GLY A 5 -36.97 36.86 6.43
N GLN A 6 -35.86 36.24 6.85
CA GLN A 6 -35.06 35.36 6.00
C GLN A 6 -35.82 34.05 5.68
N ARG A 7 -36.50 33.45 6.63
CA ARG A 7 -37.36 32.28 6.41
C ARG A 7 -38.42 32.57 5.36
N ARG A 8 -39.13 33.70 5.45
CA ARG A 8 -40.14 34.14 4.48
C ARG A 8 -39.53 34.37 3.11
N TYR A 9 -38.33 34.91 3.02
CA TYR A 9 -37.61 35.05 1.77
C TYR A 9 -37.34 33.67 1.12
N VAL A 10 -36.81 32.73 1.89
CA VAL A 10 -36.53 31.37 1.39
C VAL A 10 -37.82 30.66 0.96
N GLU A 11 -38.94 30.85 1.69
CA GLU A 11 -40.24 30.28 1.33
C GLU A 11 -40.84 30.87 0.06
N SER A 12 -40.50 32.10 -0.28
CA SER A 12 -40.92 32.73 -1.54
C SER A 12 -40.20 32.22 -2.79
N LEU A 13 -39.08 31.53 -2.61
CA LEU A 13 -38.27 30.96 -3.69
C LEU A 13 -38.88 29.66 -4.26
N SER A 14 -38.42 29.29 -5.45
CA SER A 14 -38.81 28.03 -6.09
C SER A 14 -38.45 26.82 -5.22
N SER A 15 -39.15 25.69 -5.40
CA SER A 15 -38.86 24.43 -4.68
C SER A 15 -37.42 23.98 -4.90
N TYR A 16 -36.88 24.19 -6.11
CA TYR A 16 -35.51 23.86 -6.43
C TYR A 16 -34.49 24.70 -5.60
N ALA A 17 -34.68 26.01 -5.57
CA ALA A 17 -33.79 26.93 -4.81
C ALA A 17 -33.84 26.60 -3.29
N ARG A 18 -35.03 26.26 -2.77
CA ARG A 18 -35.20 25.86 -1.35
C ARG A 18 -34.41 24.62 -0.94
N GLN A 19 -34.17 23.69 -1.86
CA GLN A 19 -33.35 22.50 -1.57
C GLN A 19 -31.88 22.86 -1.25
N PHE A 20 -31.34 23.88 -1.93
CA PHE A 20 -29.96 24.33 -1.70
C PHE A 20 -29.81 25.20 -0.46
N LEU A 21 -30.79 26.02 -0.14
CA LEU A 21 -30.77 26.95 0.99
C LEU A 21 -31.09 26.27 2.32
N GLY A 22 -31.68 25.08 2.27
CA GLY A 22 -32.08 24.31 3.43
C GLY A 22 -33.37 24.83 4.10
N ARG A 23 -33.98 24.00 4.93
CA ARG A 23 -35.17 24.38 5.72
C ARG A 23 -34.74 25.22 6.92
N MET A 24 -35.38 26.37 7.10
CA MET A 24 -35.25 27.17 8.33
C MET A 24 -36.39 26.83 9.29
N SER A 25 -36.07 26.58 10.55
CA SER A 25 -37.06 26.34 11.59
C SER A 25 -37.88 27.61 11.86
N LYS A 26 -39.17 27.42 12.12
CA LYS A 26 -40.02 28.52 12.58
C LYS A 26 -39.60 28.92 13.97
N PRO A 27 -39.44 30.23 14.27
CA PRO A 27 -39.16 30.69 15.64
C PRO A 27 -40.34 30.36 16.58
N GLU A 28 -40.02 30.06 17.81
CA GLU A 28 -41.00 29.83 18.86
C GLU A 28 -41.63 31.15 19.30
N CYS A 29 -42.78 31.46 18.72
CA CYS A 29 -43.57 32.64 19.02
C CYS A 29 -45.03 32.43 18.61
N ASP A 30 -45.96 33.11 19.27
CA ASP A 30 -47.37 33.00 19.01
C ASP A 30 -47.71 33.44 17.58
N PHE A 31 -47.28 34.63 17.21
CA PHE A 31 -47.39 35.10 15.81
C PHE A 31 -46.40 36.24 15.50
N ILE A 32 -46.01 36.36 14.23
CA ILE A 32 -45.26 37.50 13.70
C ILE A 32 -45.96 37.99 12.46
N LYS A 33 -46.37 39.28 12.44
CA LYS A 33 -47.03 39.93 11.30
C LYS A 33 -46.24 41.20 10.88
N GLY A 34 -46.38 41.57 9.61
CA GLY A 34 -45.82 42.83 9.07
C GLY A 34 -44.31 42.83 8.84
N ILE A 35 -43.64 41.67 8.87
CA ILE A 35 -42.23 41.59 8.56
C ILE A 35 -42.06 41.31 7.07
N PRO A 36 -41.36 42.15 6.30
CA PRO A 36 -41.00 41.85 4.93
C PRO A 36 -39.95 40.77 4.84
N PRO A 37 -39.81 40.07 3.69
CA PRO A 37 -38.71 39.19 3.41
C PRO A 37 -37.36 39.92 3.57
N ALA A 38 -36.42 39.30 4.31
CA ALA A 38 -35.13 39.90 4.56
C ALA A 38 -34.01 39.02 3.96
N ILE A 39 -33.02 39.68 3.40
CA ILE A 39 -31.78 39.06 2.88
C ILE A 39 -30.60 39.70 3.61
N ALA A 40 -29.62 38.86 3.98
CA ALA A 40 -28.30 39.31 4.35
C ALA A 40 -27.28 38.65 3.42
N ILE A 41 -26.41 39.44 2.89
CA ILE A 41 -25.29 38.97 2.08
C ILE A 41 -24.06 39.04 2.98
N GLU A 42 -23.55 37.92 3.36
CA GLU A 42 -22.33 37.82 4.15
C GLU A 42 -21.14 37.44 3.26
N GLN A 43 -20.02 38.13 3.44
CA GLN A 43 -18.78 37.84 2.72
C GLN A 43 -18.09 36.56 3.23
N LYS A 44 -18.54 36.00 4.34
CA LYS A 44 -18.03 34.76 4.87
C LYS A 44 -18.55 33.57 4.07
N VAL A 45 -17.65 32.90 3.37
CA VAL A 45 -17.89 31.55 2.87
C VAL A 45 -17.83 30.62 4.06
N SER A 46 -18.95 30.40 4.76
CA SER A 46 -19.04 29.38 5.79
C SER A 46 -19.13 28.01 5.10
N SER A 47 -18.04 27.29 5.04
CA SER A 47 -18.07 25.88 4.70
C SER A 47 -18.91 25.14 5.75
N ARG A 48 -20.04 24.57 5.34
CA ARG A 48 -20.92 23.77 6.21
C ARG A 48 -20.29 22.41 6.58
N ASN A 49 -19.19 22.05 5.93
CA ASN A 49 -18.49 20.83 6.20
C ASN A 49 -17.33 21.05 7.19
N PRO A 50 -17.44 20.60 8.46
CA PRO A 50 -16.41 20.82 9.47
C PRO A 50 -15.08 20.12 9.14
N ARG A 51 -15.06 19.20 8.17
CA ARG A 51 -13.86 18.52 7.68
C ARG A 51 -13.21 19.20 6.47
N SER A 52 -13.83 20.27 5.95
CA SER A 52 -13.28 20.99 4.81
C SER A 52 -12.13 21.89 5.27
N THR A 53 -10.98 21.73 4.66
CA THR A 53 -9.80 22.59 4.82
C THR A 53 -9.65 23.51 3.60
N VAL A 54 -8.82 24.54 3.72
CA VAL A 54 -8.49 25.40 2.56
C VAL A 54 -7.98 24.55 1.39
N GLY A 55 -7.12 23.58 1.66
CA GLY A 55 -6.56 22.70 0.63
C GLY A 55 -7.60 21.90 -0.13
N THR A 56 -8.63 21.37 0.57
CA THR A 56 -9.71 20.62 -0.08
C THR A 56 -10.73 21.49 -0.78
N SER A 57 -10.99 22.69 -0.24
CA SER A 57 -11.95 23.64 -0.85
C SER A 57 -11.42 24.32 -2.11
N THR A 58 -10.10 24.46 -2.22
CA THR A 58 -9.43 25.09 -3.37
C THR A 58 -8.82 24.09 -4.35
N GLU A 59 -9.02 22.78 -4.12
CA GLU A 59 -8.40 21.68 -4.89
C GLU A 59 -6.86 21.65 -4.85
N ILE A 60 -6.20 22.57 -4.13
CA ILE A 60 -4.74 22.62 -3.98
C ILE A 60 -4.19 21.30 -3.41
N TYR A 61 -4.97 20.62 -2.58
CA TYR A 61 -4.58 19.35 -1.98
C TYR A 61 -4.23 18.28 -3.05
N GLU A 62 -5.02 18.18 -4.12
CA GLU A 62 -4.77 17.21 -5.19
C GLU A 62 -3.50 17.53 -5.97
N TYR A 63 -3.23 18.82 -6.22
CA TYR A 63 -1.98 19.24 -6.86
C TYR A 63 -0.76 18.97 -5.98
N LEU A 64 -0.85 19.24 -4.68
CA LEU A 64 0.22 18.93 -3.72
C LEU A 64 0.44 17.43 -3.64
N ARG A 65 -0.61 16.64 -3.59
CA ARG A 65 -0.53 15.18 -3.57
C ARG A 65 0.19 14.63 -4.80
N LEU A 66 -0.14 15.15 -5.98
CA LEU A 66 0.54 14.80 -7.23
C LEU A 66 2.01 15.23 -7.21
N LEU A 67 2.30 16.44 -6.74
CA LEU A 67 3.66 16.95 -6.62
C LEU A 67 4.50 16.06 -5.70
N PHE A 68 4.01 15.78 -4.49
CA PHE A 68 4.72 14.90 -3.55
C PHE A 68 4.87 13.46 -4.06
N ALA A 69 3.90 12.94 -4.81
CA ALA A 69 4.01 11.62 -5.43
C ALA A 69 5.13 11.56 -6.49
N ARG A 70 5.41 12.70 -7.18
CA ARG A 70 6.41 12.75 -8.25
C ARG A 70 7.82 13.10 -7.78
N VAL A 71 7.95 14.06 -6.87
CA VAL A 71 9.24 14.60 -6.43
C VAL A 71 9.49 14.45 -4.93
N GLY A 72 8.50 14.01 -4.17
CA GLY A 72 8.60 13.84 -2.72
C GLY A 72 9.60 12.75 -2.36
N LYS A 73 10.29 12.95 -1.23
CA LYS A 73 11.17 11.97 -0.62
C LYS A 73 10.56 11.51 0.70
N THR A 74 10.35 10.22 0.85
CA THR A 74 9.82 9.64 2.08
C THR A 74 10.96 9.25 3.00
N TYR A 75 10.91 9.70 4.24
CA TYR A 75 11.88 9.33 5.26
C TYR A 75 11.20 8.47 6.33
N SER A 76 11.88 7.42 6.79
CA SER A 76 11.38 6.58 7.87
C SER A 76 11.30 7.39 9.18
N PRO A 77 10.15 7.42 9.86
CA PRO A 77 10.03 8.13 11.14
C PRO A 77 10.83 7.46 12.27
N VAL A 78 11.23 6.21 12.10
CA VAL A 78 11.99 5.44 13.09
C VAL A 78 13.48 5.60 12.91
N SER A 79 14.00 5.45 11.68
CA SER A 79 15.43 5.48 11.40
C SER A 79 15.92 6.83 10.83
N GLY A 80 15.03 7.71 10.40
CA GLY A 80 15.37 8.96 9.70
C GLY A 80 15.97 8.75 8.30
N GLN A 81 16.09 7.51 7.85
CA GLN A 81 16.66 7.18 6.54
C GLN A 81 15.65 7.36 5.42
N LEU A 82 16.16 7.67 4.23
CA LEU A 82 15.34 7.74 3.02
C LEU A 82 14.77 6.37 2.69
N VAL A 83 13.44 6.28 2.61
CA VAL A 83 12.75 5.08 2.13
C VAL A 83 12.83 5.06 0.62
N LYS A 84 13.50 4.05 0.07
CA LYS A 84 13.68 3.84 -1.36
C LYS A 84 13.04 2.50 -1.73
N LYS A 85 12.32 2.45 -2.85
CA LYS A 85 11.94 1.17 -3.44
C LYS A 85 13.18 0.56 -4.06
N HIS A 86 13.60 -0.59 -3.56
CA HIS A 86 14.71 -1.33 -4.14
C HIS A 86 14.32 -1.92 -5.50
N THR A 87 15.29 -1.94 -6.40
CA THR A 87 15.19 -2.54 -7.73
C THR A 87 16.15 -3.73 -7.82
N ALA A 88 16.01 -4.55 -8.88
CA ALA A 88 16.97 -5.62 -9.16
C ALA A 88 18.41 -5.07 -9.30
N GLU A 89 18.56 -3.88 -9.88
CA GLU A 89 19.85 -3.19 -9.97
C GLU A 89 20.47 -2.86 -8.61
N ASP A 90 19.67 -2.44 -7.62
CA ASP A 90 20.15 -2.21 -6.27
C ASP A 90 20.68 -3.51 -5.62
N ILE A 91 20.04 -4.66 -5.92
CA ILE A 91 20.45 -5.98 -5.46
C ILE A 91 21.79 -6.37 -6.09
N VAL A 92 21.93 -6.19 -7.39
CA VAL A 92 23.16 -6.45 -8.13
C VAL A 92 24.32 -5.59 -7.62
N ASN A 93 24.06 -4.31 -7.35
CA ASN A 93 25.05 -3.38 -6.82
C ASN A 93 25.54 -3.74 -5.40
N CYS A 94 24.86 -4.64 -4.69
CA CYS A 94 25.37 -5.18 -3.41
C CYS A 94 26.44 -6.25 -3.61
N MET A 95 26.52 -6.91 -4.78
CA MET A 95 27.44 -8.04 -5.01
C MET A 95 28.92 -7.69 -4.79
N PRO A 96 29.43 -6.54 -5.27
CA PRO A 96 30.83 -6.16 -5.06
C PRO A 96 31.21 -5.95 -3.59
N SER A 97 30.22 -5.82 -2.69
CA SER A 97 30.47 -5.68 -1.26
C SER A 97 30.86 -6.98 -0.58
N PHE A 98 30.71 -8.13 -1.26
CA PHE A 98 31.04 -9.44 -0.73
C PHE A 98 32.31 -9.99 -1.34
N PRO A 99 33.12 -10.73 -0.55
CA PRO A 99 34.32 -11.38 -1.07
C PRO A 99 33.99 -12.34 -2.21
N GLU A 100 34.85 -12.35 -3.23
CA GLU A 100 34.75 -13.29 -4.35
C GLU A 100 34.75 -14.74 -3.81
N GLY A 101 33.93 -15.58 -4.41
CA GLY A 101 33.76 -16.98 -3.96
C GLY A 101 32.74 -17.16 -2.83
N THR A 102 32.14 -16.10 -2.28
CA THR A 102 31.09 -16.21 -1.25
C THR A 102 29.84 -16.84 -1.86
N LYS A 103 29.37 -17.94 -1.25
CA LYS A 103 28.14 -18.63 -1.68
C LYS A 103 26.91 -17.95 -1.11
N PHE A 104 25.90 -17.78 -1.95
CA PHE A 104 24.61 -17.21 -1.51
C PHE A 104 23.44 -17.80 -2.28
N THR A 105 22.25 -17.61 -1.74
CA THR A 105 20.98 -17.98 -2.38
C THR A 105 20.13 -16.75 -2.59
N VAL A 106 19.41 -16.72 -3.71
CA VAL A 106 18.37 -15.75 -4.03
C VAL A 106 17.03 -16.37 -3.68
N LEU A 107 16.27 -15.69 -2.82
CA LEU A 107 15.03 -16.20 -2.23
C LEU A 107 13.91 -15.19 -2.45
N ALA A 108 12.71 -15.69 -2.69
CA ALA A 108 11.48 -14.90 -2.74
C ALA A 108 10.56 -15.31 -1.57
N PRO A 109 10.14 -14.40 -0.69
CA PRO A 109 9.16 -14.72 0.34
C PRO A 109 7.84 -15.21 -0.28
N VAL A 110 7.29 -16.30 0.24
CA VAL A 110 5.98 -16.80 -0.23
C VAL A 110 4.87 -15.93 0.37
N HIS A 111 4.15 -15.24 -0.50
CA HIS A 111 2.98 -14.44 -0.14
C HIS A 111 1.70 -15.20 -0.43
N LEU A 112 0.85 -15.36 0.60
CA LEU A 112 -0.45 -16.00 0.45
C LEU A 112 -1.48 -15.00 -0.03
N GLN A 113 -2.15 -15.30 -1.14
CA GLN A 113 -3.30 -14.54 -1.60
C GLN A 113 -4.52 -14.83 -0.70
N GLU A 114 -5.43 -13.86 -0.62
CA GLU A 114 -6.64 -13.98 0.18
C GLU A 114 -7.45 -15.24 -0.20
N GLY A 115 -7.76 -16.09 0.79
CA GLY A 115 -8.51 -17.32 0.59
C GLY A 115 -7.69 -18.53 0.11
N ARG A 116 -6.37 -18.42 -0.02
CA ARG A 116 -5.48 -19.50 -0.45
C ARG A 116 -4.66 -20.06 0.71
N THR A 117 -4.57 -21.37 0.80
CA THR A 117 -3.70 -22.06 1.76
C THR A 117 -2.25 -22.10 1.28
N LEU A 118 -1.30 -22.29 2.22
CA LEU A 118 0.11 -22.43 1.86
C LEU A 118 0.35 -23.66 0.96
N MET A 119 -0.38 -24.74 1.18
CA MET A 119 -0.26 -25.95 0.36
C MET A 119 -0.67 -25.70 -1.09
N GLU A 120 -1.79 -25.00 -1.30
CA GLU A 120 -2.27 -24.64 -2.63
C GLU A 120 -1.30 -23.69 -3.33
N GLN A 121 -0.72 -22.73 -2.60
CA GLN A 121 0.27 -21.83 -3.16
C GLN A 121 1.51 -22.58 -3.61
N LEU A 122 2.07 -23.43 -2.77
CA LEU A 122 3.26 -24.23 -3.10
C LEU A 122 3.02 -25.21 -4.25
N ASP A 123 1.81 -25.76 -4.40
CA ASP A 123 1.45 -26.59 -5.56
C ASP A 123 1.45 -25.79 -6.85
N ILE A 124 1.01 -24.54 -6.80
CA ILE A 124 1.06 -23.62 -7.94
C ILE A 124 2.51 -23.28 -8.28
N ASP A 125 3.32 -22.92 -7.28
CA ASP A 125 4.73 -22.57 -7.45
C ASP A 125 5.52 -23.74 -8.07
N MET A 126 5.21 -24.97 -7.65
CA MET A 126 5.78 -26.18 -8.23
C MET A 126 5.39 -26.36 -9.71
N LYS A 127 4.14 -26.08 -10.08
CA LYS A 127 3.66 -26.12 -11.46
C LYS A 127 4.29 -25.03 -12.34
N GLN A 128 4.71 -23.92 -11.73
CA GLN A 128 5.47 -22.85 -12.41
C GLN A 128 6.95 -23.20 -12.61
N GLY A 129 7.42 -24.34 -12.03
CA GLY A 129 8.78 -24.84 -12.22
C GLY A 129 9.71 -24.65 -11.01
N PHE A 130 9.23 -24.08 -9.93
CA PHE A 130 10.03 -24.01 -8.70
C PHE A 130 10.08 -25.38 -8.00
N ALA A 131 11.28 -25.82 -7.63
CA ALA A 131 11.46 -27.15 -7.07
C ALA A 131 11.78 -27.14 -5.57
N ARG A 132 12.20 -26.02 -5.00
CA ARG A 132 12.74 -25.96 -3.64
C ARG A 132 12.27 -24.72 -2.89
N VAL A 133 12.11 -24.88 -1.58
CA VAL A 133 11.82 -23.83 -0.61
C VAL A 133 12.86 -23.81 0.48
N GLU A 134 13.02 -22.64 1.08
CA GLU A 134 13.70 -22.49 2.37
C GLU A 134 12.62 -22.35 3.45
N VAL A 135 12.66 -23.21 4.44
CA VAL A 135 11.79 -23.18 5.61
C VAL A 135 12.67 -23.11 6.86
N ASN A 136 12.52 -22.06 7.66
CA ASN A 136 13.31 -21.86 8.87
C ASN A 136 14.84 -21.97 8.67
N ARG A 137 15.35 -21.52 7.52
CA ARG A 137 16.75 -21.57 7.08
C ARG A 137 17.24 -22.92 6.55
N GLU A 138 16.37 -23.91 6.43
CA GLU A 138 16.69 -25.19 5.82
C GLU A 138 16.09 -25.26 4.42
N ILE A 139 16.90 -25.69 3.45
CA ILE A 139 16.46 -25.82 2.06
C ILE A 139 16.02 -27.26 1.81
N MET A 140 14.78 -27.43 1.36
CA MET A 140 14.20 -28.72 1.03
C MET A 140 13.42 -28.65 -0.28
N ARG A 141 12.98 -29.79 -0.80
CA ARG A 141 12.08 -29.83 -1.95
C ARG A 141 10.68 -29.41 -1.53
N ILE A 142 9.95 -28.77 -2.43
CA ILE A 142 8.55 -28.40 -2.18
C ILE A 142 7.71 -29.66 -1.91
N GLU A 143 7.94 -30.74 -2.67
CA GLU A 143 7.24 -32.02 -2.48
C GLU A 143 7.41 -32.57 -1.04
N ASP A 144 8.65 -32.59 -0.54
CA ASP A 144 8.95 -33.09 0.81
C ASP A 144 8.28 -32.22 1.88
N TYR A 145 8.27 -30.90 1.68
CA TYR A 145 7.62 -29.97 2.60
C TYR A 145 6.09 -30.11 2.59
N LEU A 146 5.48 -30.33 1.42
CA LEU A 146 4.05 -30.61 1.31
C LEU A 146 3.66 -31.89 2.08
N ILE A 147 4.47 -32.96 1.99
CA ILE A 147 4.24 -34.18 2.76
C ILE A 147 4.31 -33.90 4.27
N GLN A 148 5.28 -33.11 4.72
CA GLN A 148 5.40 -32.72 6.14
C GLN A 148 4.18 -31.92 6.61
N LEU A 149 3.68 -30.96 5.81
CA LEU A 149 2.48 -30.18 6.13
C LEU A 149 1.24 -31.08 6.26
N GLN A 150 1.07 -32.04 5.36
CA GLN A 150 -0.04 -33.01 5.40
C GLN A 150 -0.01 -33.87 6.68
N GLN A 151 1.18 -34.31 7.10
CA GLN A 151 1.34 -35.15 8.31
C GLN A 151 1.07 -34.37 9.60
N GLN A 152 1.34 -33.06 9.60
CA GLN A 152 1.16 -32.24 10.81
C GLN A 152 -0.30 -31.81 11.05
N HIS A 153 -1.25 -32.12 10.16
CA HIS A 153 -2.67 -31.68 10.22
C HIS A 153 -2.80 -30.18 10.54
N SER A 154 -1.80 -29.39 10.22
CA SER A 154 -1.71 -27.98 10.60
C SER A 154 -1.88 -27.12 9.35
N ASP A 155 -3.11 -26.72 9.10
CA ASP A 155 -3.47 -25.75 8.03
C ASP A 155 -2.94 -24.33 8.33
N SER A 156 -2.39 -24.15 9.51
CA SER A 156 -1.73 -22.93 9.97
C SER A 156 -0.32 -23.25 10.39
N PRO A 157 0.68 -23.14 9.52
CA PRO A 157 2.05 -23.12 9.96
C PRO A 157 2.21 -21.88 10.86
N LYS A 158 2.42 -22.12 12.14
CA LYS A 158 2.78 -21.06 13.08
C LYS A 158 3.96 -20.30 12.49
N ARG A 159 3.70 -19.20 11.74
CA ARG A 159 4.68 -18.24 11.21
C ARG A 159 6.00 -18.85 10.70
N ALA A 160 5.95 -19.99 10.00
CA ALA A 160 7.13 -20.48 9.32
C ALA A 160 7.46 -19.49 8.21
N ASN A 161 8.64 -18.88 8.25
CA ASN A 161 9.14 -18.09 7.14
C ASN A 161 9.46 -19.06 6.00
N VAL A 162 8.59 -19.12 5.02
CA VAL A 162 8.76 -19.94 3.82
C VAL A 162 9.17 -19.03 2.68
N ASN A 163 10.28 -19.35 2.05
CA ASN A 163 10.80 -18.61 0.92
C ASN A 163 11.02 -19.56 -0.26
N LEU A 164 10.61 -19.18 -1.46
CA LEU A 164 10.99 -19.90 -2.68
C LEU A 164 12.49 -19.75 -2.93
N LEU A 165 13.16 -20.83 -3.26
CA LEU A 165 14.54 -20.79 -3.72
C LEU A 165 14.54 -20.51 -5.24
N ILE A 166 14.94 -19.30 -5.62
CA ILE A 166 15.02 -18.89 -7.01
C ILE A 166 16.34 -19.36 -7.62
N ASP A 167 17.47 -19.04 -6.97
CA ASP A 167 18.78 -19.42 -7.49
C ASP A 167 19.81 -19.64 -6.36
N ARG A 168 20.89 -20.37 -6.70
CA ARG A 168 22.09 -20.55 -5.87
C ARG A 168 23.30 -20.08 -6.65
N MET A 169 24.00 -19.13 -6.08
CA MET A 169 25.10 -18.47 -6.75
C MET A 169 26.32 -18.37 -5.87
N THR A 170 27.44 -18.10 -6.51
CA THR A 170 28.67 -17.68 -5.87
C THR A 170 28.92 -16.24 -6.28
N ALA A 171 29.37 -15.38 -5.36
CA ALA A 171 29.76 -14.02 -5.67
C ALA A 171 30.97 -14.06 -6.59
N ASP A 172 30.72 -13.76 -7.86
CA ASP A 172 31.68 -13.65 -8.92
C ASP A 172 31.40 -12.33 -9.63
N HIS A 173 32.44 -11.53 -9.89
CA HIS A 173 32.25 -10.18 -10.41
C HIS A 173 32.31 -10.12 -11.93
N ASP A 174 32.19 -11.26 -12.60
CA ASP A 174 32.12 -11.32 -14.06
C ASP A 174 30.74 -10.89 -14.60
N GLN A 175 30.71 -10.48 -15.85
CA GLN A 175 29.49 -9.99 -16.48
C GLN A 175 28.38 -11.05 -16.58
N ALA A 176 28.73 -12.33 -16.70
CA ALA A 176 27.77 -13.42 -16.79
C ALA A 176 27.07 -13.64 -15.45
N SER A 177 27.79 -13.62 -14.33
CA SER A 177 27.25 -13.71 -12.99
C SER A 177 26.40 -12.51 -12.64
N ILE A 178 26.77 -11.31 -13.06
CA ILE A 178 25.97 -10.09 -12.89
C ILE A 178 24.64 -10.22 -13.65
N SER A 179 24.67 -10.63 -14.91
CA SER A 179 23.44 -10.83 -15.71
C SER A 179 22.53 -11.88 -15.07
N ARG A 180 23.09 -13.02 -14.67
CA ARG A 180 22.33 -14.08 -13.99
C ARG A 180 21.71 -13.61 -12.68
N LEU A 181 22.43 -12.82 -11.87
CA LEU A 181 21.88 -12.27 -10.64
C LEU A 181 20.75 -11.29 -10.92
N THR A 182 20.86 -10.48 -11.99
CA THR A 182 19.79 -9.57 -12.40
C THR A 182 18.51 -10.34 -12.69
N ASP A 183 18.59 -11.37 -13.55
CA ASP A 183 17.43 -12.21 -13.92
C ASP A 183 16.83 -12.91 -12.70
N SER A 184 17.69 -13.45 -11.82
CA SER A 184 17.24 -14.10 -10.59
C SER A 184 16.61 -13.13 -9.60
N ALA A 185 17.13 -11.90 -9.48
CA ALA A 185 16.59 -10.87 -8.62
C ALA A 185 15.24 -10.34 -9.14
N GLU A 186 15.08 -10.17 -10.45
CA GLU A 186 13.81 -9.80 -11.06
C GLU A 186 12.75 -10.87 -10.83
N THR A 187 13.11 -12.15 -11.05
CA THR A 187 12.23 -13.29 -10.75
C THR A 187 11.85 -13.32 -9.28
N ALA A 188 12.82 -13.15 -8.36
CA ALA A 188 12.55 -13.13 -6.92
C ALA A 188 11.64 -11.99 -6.51
N MET A 189 11.83 -10.80 -7.07
CA MET A 189 10.97 -9.65 -6.79
C MET A 189 9.56 -9.81 -7.37
N TYR A 190 9.43 -10.49 -8.51
CA TYR A 190 8.12 -10.79 -9.09
C TYR A 190 7.34 -11.78 -8.22
N GLU A 191 7.95 -12.91 -7.85
CA GLU A 191 7.30 -13.94 -7.03
C GLU A 191 7.11 -13.49 -5.56
N GLY A 192 8.02 -12.66 -5.05
CA GLY A 192 8.00 -12.13 -3.68
C GLY A 192 7.23 -10.81 -3.51
N ASP A 193 6.33 -10.45 -4.45
CA ASP A 193 5.53 -9.22 -4.39
C ASP A 193 6.38 -7.96 -4.09
N GLY A 194 7.45 -7.80 -4.85
CA GLY A 194 8.42 -6.71 -4.70
C GLY A 194 9.48 -6.94 -3.62
N SER A 195 9.54 -8.12 -3.04
CA SER A 195 10.53 -8.50 -2.02
C SER A 195 11.49 -9.56 -2.54
N CYS A 196 12.79 -9.36 -2.28
CA CYS A 196 13.84 -10.31 -2.58
C CYS A 196 14.76 -10.43 -1.36
N MET A 197 15.25 -11.63 -1.08
CA MET A 197 16.17 -11.90 0.01
C MET A 197 17.43 -12.57 -0.52
N LEU A 198 18.58 -12.02 -0.19
CA LEU A 198 19.87 -12.68 -0.39
C LEU A 198 20.34 -13.30 0.92
N ARG A 199 20.67 -14.59 0.90
CA ARG A 199 21.23 -15.27 2.07
C ARG A 199 22.64 -15.74 1.78
N PHE A 200 23.59 -15.17 2.47
CA PHE A 200 24.99 -15.50 2.34
C PHE A 200 25.40 -16.57 3.33
N TYR A 201 26.27 -17.49 2.87
CA TYR A 201 26.84 -18.55 3.68
C TYR A 201 28.33 -18.18 3.89
N MET A 202 28.62 -17.71 5.08
CA MET A 202 30.02 -17.50 5.47
C MET A 202 30.63 -18.84 5.82
N SER A 203 31.73 -19.17 5.18
CA SER A 203 32.55 -20.37 5.49
C SER A 203 33.41 -20.11 6.72
#